data_06db66c057f250e499b4c8ebadede2e3
#
_entry.id   06db66c057f250e499b4c8ebadede2e3
#
_cell.length_a   1.000
_cell.length_b   1.000
_cell.length_c   1.000
_cell.angle_alpha   90.00
_cell.angle_beta   90.00
_cell.angle_gamma   90.00
#
_symmetry.space_group_name_H-M   'P 1'
#
loop_
_entity.id
_entity.type
_entity.pdbx_description
1 polymer ?
#
loop_
_entity_poly.entity_id
_entity_poly.type
_entity_poly.pdbx_seq_one_letter_code
_entity_poly.pdbx_strand_id
1 'polypeptide(L)'
;MSYSQAVEAVTAPGARFELTTVEVAGRPTRAFRNAPSSLRELFDAARRHGDSTFMVYEGERWTFADTMAEVDALAAVLVEDYGIRRGDRVGIAMRNLPEWVVSFAAITSIGAVSVSFNAWWVTDEVDFAIGDATPSLMIVDPERAERAADPCERRGIPLIVARGGSDPLPAGARHWTELVERGTPMPEVDVHGEDDATILYTSGTTGTPKGAVSTHRAICQALLGFSCRGAIEVAREKADGEPAGAAGSTGPDGPAGESGPRVFILIVPLFHVTGCIPVMLGSFAAGLKLVMMYRWDARRALELIEAEKVTQFVGVPTQAWDLLECPDFDSFDTSSLRNVGGGGAPAPPKLVRRVQDGFAHGGPNIGYGMTETNAYGPQNSGRDYLTHPTSTGRGTPIMSVEIRDPDGNPVPVGALGEIWMAGPHLIRGYWNRPDETAETIVDGWLHTGDLGRLDEDGFLYITDRAKDMVLRGGENVYCAEVEAAIYEHPAVYEAAVYGLPHERLGEEVAATVRVREGEHLDADGLREYLGNHLASFKIPSRLHMTTSELPRNASGKMLKRELRDSDLMEDQDLTPSQR
;
A
#
# COMPACT_ATOMS: atom_id res chain seq x y z
N MET A 1 23.19 -6.41 -19.54
CA MET A 1 23.26 -7.47 -18.49
C MET A 1 21.88 -8.08 -18.31
N SER A 2 21.76 -9.44 -18.25
CA SER A 2 20.47 -10.06 -17.97
C SER A 2 19.99 -9.79 -16.53
N TYR A 3 18.69 -9.94 -16.28
CA TYR A 3 18.13 -9.79 -14.93
C TYR A 3 18.78 -10.76 -13.93
N SER A 4 18.91 -12.03 -14.30
CA SER A 4 19.53 -13.08 -13.46
C SER A 4 20.98 -12.76 -13.12
N GLN A 5 21.77 -12.27 -14.08
CA GLN A 5 23.16 -11.85 -13.84
C GLN A 5 23.24 -10.66 -12.87
N ALA A 6 22.31 -9.71 -12.98
CA ALA A 6 22.25 -8.57 -12.06
C ALA A 6 21.87 -9.04 -10.64
N VAL A 7 20.91 -9.96 -10.52
CA VAL A 7 20.55 -10.59 -9.25
C VAL A 7 21.77 -11.27 -8.61
N GLU A 8 22.47 -12.12 -9.35
CA GLU A 8 23.69 -12.80 -8.85
C GLU A 8 24.74 -11.81 -8.37
N ALA A 9 24.97 -10.72 -9.12
CA ALA A 9 25.97 -9.73 -8.77
C ALA A 9 25.63 -8.98 -7.47
N VAL A 10 24.37 -8.58 -7.27
CA VAL A 10 23.97 -7.79 -6.09
C VAL A 10 23.76 -8.64 -4.83
N THR A 11 23.55 -9.98 -5.00
CA THR A 11 23.33 -10.92 -3.91
C THR A 11 24.54 -11.82 -3.59
N ALA A 12 25.68 -11.59 -4.26
CA ALA A 12 26.91 -12.37 -4.05
C ALA A 12 27.38 -12.33 -2.58
N PRO A 13 28.14 -13.33 -2.13
CA PRO A 13 28.76 -13.33 -0.80
C PRO A 13 29.55 -12.03 -0.54
N GLY A 14 29.32 -11.40 0.61
CA GLY A 14 29.91 -10.12 0.98
C GLY A 14 29.23 -8.89 0.37
N ALA A 15 28.27 -9.06 -0.54
CA ALA A 15 27.48 -7.94 -1.05
C ALA A 15 26.43 -7.48 -0.04
N ARG A 16 25.93 -6.26 -0.22
CA ARG A 16 24.90 -5.68 0.66
C ARG A 16 23.66 -6.57 0.79
N PHE A 17 23.24 -7.20 -0.31
CA PHE A 17 22.06 -8.06 -0.38
C PHE A 17 22.42 -9.55 -0.36
N GLU A 18 23.52 -9.90 0.28
CA GLU A 18 23.92 -11.30 0.46
C GLU A 18 22.78 -12.14 1.00
N LEU A 19 22.56 -13.30 0.38
CA LEU A 19 21.49 -14.21 0.76
C LEU A 19 21.96 -15.18 1.86
N THR A 20 21.02 -15.53 2.72
CA THR A 20 21.16 -16.56 3.75
C THR A 20 19.88 -17.38 3.84
N THR A 21 19.89 -18.41 4.70
CA THR A 21 18.67 -19.15 5.05
C THR A 21 18.35 -18.87 6.51
N VAL A 22 17.10 -18.56 6.78
CA VAL A 22 16.52 -18.38 8.12
C VAL A 22 15.36 -19.34 8.30
N GLU A 23 15.02 -19.65 9.53
CA GLU A 23 13.82 -20.42 9.84
C GLU A 23 12.61 -19.47 9.96
N VAL A 24 11.56 -19.75 9.22
CA VAL A 24 10.28 -19.01 9.28
C VAL A 24 9.16 -20.04 9.47
N ALA A 25 8.44 -19.95 10.59
CA ALA A 25 7.38 -20.91 10.93
C ALA A 25 7.81 -22.39 10.77
N GLY A 26 9.02 -22.73 11.23
CA GLY A 26 9.59 -24.09 11.14
C GLY A 26 10.08 -24.49 9.75
N ARG A 27 10.25 -23.55 8.82
CA ARG A 27 10.69 -23.82 7.43
C ARG A 27 11.94 -23.04 7.06
N PRO A 28 12.93 -23.68 6.42
CA PRO A 28 14.09 -22.99 5.88
C PRO A 28 13.67 -22.06 4.75
N THR A 29 13.87 -20.76 4.93
CA THR A 29 13.42 -19.71 4.02
C THR A 29 14.60 -18.81 3.63
N ARG A 30 14.69 -18.50 2.34
CA ARG A 30 15.72 -17.59 1.81
C ARG A 30 15.46 -16.16 2.29
N ALA A 31 16.49 -15.50 2.79
CA ALA A 31 16.41 -14.16 3.38
C ALA A 31 17.68 -13.35 3.09
N PHE A 32 17.63 -12.05 3.27
CA PHE A 32 18.82 -11.21 3.26
C PHE A 32 19.54 -11.30 4.59
N ARG A 33 20.85 -11.62 4.53
CA ARG A 33 21.73 -11.71 5.71
C ARG A 33 21.85 -10.39 6.46
N ASN A 34 21.92 -9.28 5.73
CA ASN A 34 22.24 -7.96 6.24
C ASN A 34 20.97 -7.10 6.51
N ALA A 35 19.79 -7.71 6.56
CA ALA A 35 18.60 -6.98 7.00
C ALA A 35 18.72 -6.65 8.50
N PRO A 36 18.24 -5.45 8.93
CA PRO A 36 18.14 -5.15 10.36
C PRO A 36 17.39 -6.26 11.10
N SER A 37 17.82 -6.59 12.29
CA SER A 37 17.17 -7.63 13.11
C SER A 37 15.80 -7.17 13.64
N SER A 38 15.61 -5.86 13.80
CA SER A 38 14.38 -5.26 14.28
C SER A 38 14.19 -3.85 13.72
N LEU A 39 12.97 -3.30 13.85
CA LEU A 39 12.70 -1.90 13.53
C LEU A 39 13.46 -0.94 14.44
N ARG A 40 13.73 -1.32 15.70
CA ARG A 40 14.59 -0.54 16.59
C ARG A 40 15.98 -0.32 15.97
N GLU A 41 16.61 -1.38 15.48
CA GLU A 41 17.93 -1.29 14.82
C GLU A 41 17.86 -0.39 13.57
N LEU A 42 16.77 -0.46 12.82
CA LEU A 42 16.54 0.42 11.66
C LEU A 42 16.47 1.90 12.08
N PHE A 43 15.72 2.24 13.14
CA PHE A 43 15.59 3.60 13.64
C PHE A 43 16.91 4.11 14.25
N ASP A 44 17.61 3.26 15.01
CA ASP A 44 18.93 3.61 15.54
C ASP A 44 19.95 3.90 14.43
N ALA A 45 19.90 3.14 13.34
CA ALA A 45 20.73 3.42 12.16
C ALA A 45 20.36 4.74 11.47
N ALA A 46 19.09 5.17 11.53
CA ALA A 46 18.64 6.43 10.93
C ALA A 46 19.17 7.68 11.69
N ARG A 47 19.58 7.54 12.96
CA ARG A 47 20.19 8.64 13.76
C ARG A 47 21.43 9.26 13.10
N ARG A 48 22.14 8.49 12.24
CA ARG A 48 23.30 8.99 11.47
C ARG A 48 22.96 10.17 10.55
N HIS A 49 21.69 10.37 10.21
CA HIS A 49 21.26 11.45 9.32
C HIS A 49 21.13 12.80 10.05
N GLY A 50 21.15 12.82 11.40
CA GLY A 50 21.27 14.00 12.24
C GLY A 50 20.33 15.15 11.87
N ASP A 51 20.90 16.30 11.55
CA ASP A 51 20.15 17.53 11.25
C ASP A 51 19.55 17.59 9.83
N SER A 52 19.68 16.50 9.03
CA SER A 52 19.01 16.43 7.74
C SER A 52 17.49 16.46 7.93
N THR A 53 16.78 17.21 7.09
CA THR A 53 15.31 17.26 7.12
C THR A 53 14.75 15.89 6.82
N PHE A 54 13.93 15.36 7.75
CA PHE A 54 13.19 14.12 7.56
C PHE A 54 11.75 14.36 7.15
N MET A 55 10.95 15.06 7.96
CA MET A 55 9.55 15.30 7.66
C MET A 55 9.28 16.77 7.35
N VAL A 56 8.43 16.99 6.35
CA VAL A 56 7.83 18.29 6.05
C VAL A 56 6.31 18.10 6.07
N TYR A 57 5.63 18.82 6.96
CA TYR A 57 4.20 18.78 7.12
C TYR A 57 3.65 20.19 7.28
N GLU A 58 2.86 20.65 6.30
CA GLU A 58 2.40 22.02 6.21
C GLU A 58 3.57 23.03 6.35
N GLY A 59 3.59 23.87 7.39
CA GLY A 59 4.70 24.78 7.68
C GLY A 59 5.81 24.22 8.57
N GLU A 60 5.71 22.97 9.00
CA GLU A 60 6.64 22.34 9.95
C GLU A 60 7.75 21.60 9.22
N ARG A 61 8.95 21.67 9.79
CA ARG A 61 10.12 20.90 9.35
C ARG A 61 10.75 20.18 10.53
N TRP A 62 10.88 18.87 10.41
CA TRP A 62 11.46 18.00 11.42
C TRP A 62 12.74 17.37 10.86
N THR A 63 13.82 17.48 11.61
CA THR A 63 15.06 16.76 11.29
C THR A 63 14.97 15.30 11.74
N PHE A 64 15.89 14.44 11.31
CA PHE A 64 16.01 13.10 11.89
C PHE A 64 16.31 13.19 13.39
N ALA A 65 17.17 14.12 13.81
CA ALA A 65 17.51 14.34 15.22
C ALA A 65 16.27 14.76 16.04
N ASP A 66 15.48 15.73 15.55
CA ASP A 66 14.22 16.12 16.19
C ASP A 66 13.24 14.96 16.35
N THR A 67 13.07 14.21 15.25
CA THR A 67 12.16 13.07 15.22
C THR A 67 12.59 12.00 16.21
N MET A 68 13.88 11.64 16.24
CA MET A 68 14.38 10.61 17.15
C MET A 68 14.37 11.06 18.60
N ALA A 69 14.56 12.34 18.90
CA ALA A 69 14.42 12.87 20.25
C ALA A 69 12.98 12.77 20.76
N GLU A 70 12.00 12.99 19.90
CA GLU A 70 10.57 12.83 20.22
C GLU A 70 10.20 11.34 20.37
N VAL A 71 10.75 10.46 19.52
CA VAL A 71 10.60 9.01 19.62
C VAL A 71 11.12 8.48 20.95
N ASP A 72 12.30 8.92 21.38
CA ASP A 72 12.91 8.53 22.64
C ASP A 72 12.04 8.95 23.84
N ALA A 73 11.57 10.20 23.83
CA ALA A 73 10.74 10.76 24.87
C ALA A 73 9.39 10.03 24.98
N LEU A 74 8.71 9.79 23.84
CA LEU A 74 7.46 9.03 23.85
C LEU A 74 7.67 7.59 24.32
N ALA A 75 8.75 6.95 23.88
CA ALA A 75 9.09 5.59 24.32
C ALA A 75 9.25 5.50 25.85
N ALA A 76 9.90 6.51 26.46
CA ALA A 76 10.02 6.60 27.92
C ALA A 76 8.65 6.76 28.59
N VAL A 77 7.80 7.66 28.09
CA VAL A 77 6.41 7.84 28.57
C VAL A 77 5.62 6.53 28.51
N LEU A 78 5.70 5.81 27.38
CA LEU A 78 5.00 4.52 27.22
C LEU A 78 5.42 3.50 28.29
N VAL A 79 6.72 3.40 28.58
CA VAL A 79 7.25 2.44 29.54
C VAL A 79 7.04 2.89 30.98
N GLU A 80 7.38 4.14 31.32
CA GLU A 80 7.45 4.64 32.68
C GLU A 80 6.08 5.08 33.23
N ASP A 81 5.29 5.83 32.43
CA ASP A 81 4.00 6.37 32.88
C ASP A 81 2.85 5.38 32.65
N TYR A 82 2.88 4.64 31.51
CA TYR A 82 1.79 3.73 31.13
C TYR A 82 2.12 2.25 31.33
N GLY A 83 3.37 1.91 31.69
CA GLY A 83 3.78 0.54 31.98
C GLY A 83 3.75 -0.39 30.76
N ILE A 84 3.79 0.16 29.53
CA ILE A 84 3.78 -0.61 28.28
C ILE A 84 5.03 -1.48 28.20
N ARG A 85 4.84 -2.72 27.83
CA ARG A 85 5.87 -3.75 27.75
C ARG A 85 5.91 -4.39 26.38
N ARG A 86 6.98 -5.13 26.10
CA ARG A 86 7.13 -5.96 24.90
C ARG A 86 5.89 -6.85 24.71
N GLY A 87 5.30 -6.82 23.51
CA GLY A 87 4.09 -7.55 23.14
C GLY A 87 2.76 -6.87 23.51
N ASP A 88 2.78 -5.77 24.29
CA ASP A 88 1.57 -4.97 24.51
C ASP A 88 1.17 -4.25 23.22
N ARG A 89 -0.13 -4.11 22.99
CA ARG A 89 -0.68 -3.41 21.82
C ARG A 89 -0.93 -1.96 22.17
N VAL A 90 -0.42 -1.05 21.34
CA VAL A 90 -0.72 0.38 21.43
C VAL A 90 -1.37 0.80 20.12
N GLY A 91 -2.58 1.35 20.22
CA GLY A 91 -3.35 1.79 19.07
C GLY A 91 -2.93 3.18 18.59
N ILE A 92 -2.85 3.37 17.29
CA ILE A 92 -2.67 4.68 16.65
C ILE A 92 -3.90 4.95 15.78
N ALA A 93 -4.67 5.98 16.11
CA ALA A 93 -5.80 6.45 15.31
C ALA A 93 -5.60 7.92 14.93
N MET A 94 -4.89 8.16 13.84
CA MET A 94 -4.57 9.48 13.32
C MET A 94 -4.50 9.48 11.79
N ARG A 95 -4.69 10.64 11.19
CA ARG A 95 -4.32 10.91 9.79
C ARG A 95 -2.79 10.95 9.65
N ASN A 96 -2.32 11.31 8.45
CA ASN A 96 -0.89 11.50 8.17
C ASN A 96 -0.36 12.73 8.94
N LEU A 97 0.12 12.50 10.14
CA LEU A 97 0.71 13.50 11.04
C LEU A 97 2.13 13.07 11.43
N PRO A 98 3.05 14.01 11.72
CA PRO A 98 4.37 13.68 12.26
C PRO A 98 4.29 12.81 13.52
N GLU A 99 3.33 13.06 14.37
CA GLU A 99 3.12 12.33 15.63
C GLU A 99 2.71 10.86 15.38
N TRP A 100 2.09 10.55 14.24
CA TRP A 100 1.84 9.16 13.84
C TRP A 100 3.16 8.41 13.62
N VAL A 101 4.11 9.06 12.91
CA VAL A 101 5.45 8.51 12.61
C VAL A 101 6.23 8.29 13.91
N VAL A 102 6.21 9.28 14.80
CA VAL A 102 6.85 9.20 16.13
C VAL A 102 6.23 8.08 16.96
N SER A 103 4.89 8.00 17.00
CA SER A 103 4.18 6.95 17.76
C SER A 103 4.55 5.55 17.29
N PHE A 104 4.54 5.32 15.97
CA PHE A 104 4.91 4.04 15.39
C PHE A 104 6.34 3.63 15.76
N ALA A 105 7.29 4.57 15.60
CA ALA A 105 8.69 4.32 15.91
C ALA A 105 8.92 4.07 17.42
N ALA A 106 8.28 4.84 18.30
CA ALA A 106 8.39 4.67 19.74
C ALA A 106 7.84 3.32 20.20
N ILE A 107 6.61 2.97 19.76
CA ILE A 107 5.93 1.71 20.10
C ILE A 107 6.78 0.51 19.69
N THR A 108 7.21 0.48 18.44
CA THR A 108 7.97 -0.67 17.91
C THR A 108 9.40 -0.72 18.44
N SER A 109 10.00 0.41 18.84
CA SER A 109 11.33 0.44 19.46
C SER A 109 11.39 -0.15 20.86
N ILE A 110 10.27 -0.21 21.58
CA ILE A 110 10.19 -0.86 22.89
C ILE A 110 9.62 -2.30 22.81
N GLY A 111 9.51 -2.84 21.60
CA GLY A 111 8.97 -4.20 21.36
C GLY A 111 7.46 -4.32 21.59
N ALA A 112 6.74 -3.21 21.73
CA ALA A 112 5.30 -3.19 21.73
C ALA A 112 4.76 -3.28 20.30
N VAL A 113 3.51 -3.66 20.14
CA VAL A 113 2.86 -3.88 18.83
C VAL A 113 2.07 -2.63 18.45
N SER A 114 2.45 -1.99 17.33
CA SER A 114 1.70 -0.87 16.79
C SER A 114 0.43 -1.36 16.11
N VAL A 115 -0.74 -0.97 16.61
CA VAL A 115 -2.03 -1.26 15.99
C VAL A 115 -2.53 -0.04 15.26
N SER A 116 -2.53 -0.11 13.94
CA SER A 116 -2.92 1.03 13.08
C SER A 116 -4.41 0.98 12.78
N PHE A 117 -5.15 1.93 13.33
CA PHE A 117 -6.58 2.10 13.10
C PHE A 117 -6.82 2.95 11.85
N ASN A 118 -7.78 2.55 11.04
CA ASN A 118 -8.19 3.36 9.90
C ASN A 118 -8.81 4.68 10.39
N ALA A 119 -8.17 5.79 10.06
CA ALA A 119 -8.61 7.12 10.49
C ALA A 119 -9.96 7.57 9.89
N TRP A 120 -10.55 6.81 8.97
CA TRP A 120 -11.86 7.09 8.39
C TRP A 120 -12.99 6.32 9.07
N TRP A 121 -12.65 5.34 9.92
CA TRP A 121 -13.65 4.57 10.64
C TRP A 121 -14.56 5.46 11.52
N VAL A 122 -15.83 5.11 11.52
CA VAL A 122 -16.83 5.67 12.45
C VAL A 122 -16.73 5.00 13.82
N THR A 123 -17.46 5.51 14.79
CA THR A 123 -17.37 5.05 16.20
C THR A 123 -17.58 3.54 16.36
N ASP A 124 -18.54 2.94 15.66
CA ASP A 124 -18.81 1.49 15.75
C ASP A 124 -17.67 0.63 15.22
N GLU A 125 -17.02 1.07 14.14
CA GLU A 125 -15.86 0.38 13.58
C GLU A 125 -14.63 0.52 14.48
N VAL A 126 -14.45 1.69 15.09
CA VAL A 126 -13.41 1.96 16.09
C VAL A 126 -13.65 1.09 17.33
N ASP A 127 -14.89 0.99 17.82
CA ASP A 127 -15.26 0.16 18.96
C ASP A 127 -14.99 -1.33 18.72
N PHE A 128 -15.35 -1.82 17.52
CA PHE A 128 -15.01 -3.17 17.07
C PHE A 128 -13.51 -3.42 17.12
N ALA A 129 -12.70 -2.55 16.51
CA ALA A 129 -11.27 -2.74 16.41
C ALA A 129 -10.55 -2.63 17.77
N ILE A 130 -11.01 -1.74 18.67
CA ILE A 130 -10.55 -1.66 20.05
C ILE A 130 -10.87 -2.97 20.81
N GLY A 131 -12.08 -3.52 20.61
CA GLY A 131 -12.48 -4.79 21.20
C GLY A 131 -11.68 -5.99 20.68
N ASP A 132 -11.33 -6.00 19.40
CA ASP A 132 -10.57 -7.06 18.74
C ASP A 132 -9.08 -7.03 19.10
N ALA A 133 -8.43 -5.86 18.97
CA ALA A 133 -7.00 -5.70 19.27
C ALA A 133 -6.69 -5.59 20.77
N THR A 134 -7.65 -5.16 21.58
CA THR A 134 -7.48 -4.92 23.03
C THR A 134 -6.21 -4.13 23.35
N PRO A 135 -6.04 -2.90 22.83
CA PRO A 135 -4.85 -2.10 23.10
C PRO A 135 -4.77 -1.68 24.57
N SER A 136 -3.55 -1.59 25.10
CA SER A 136 -3.30 -1.09 26.46
C SER A 136 -3.34 0.44 26.55
N LEU A 137 -3.20 1.12 25.40
CA LEU A 137 -3.20 2.57 25.26
C LEU A 137 -3.61 2.92 23.81
N MET A 138 -4.28 4.06 23.63
CA MET A 138 -4.54 4.65 22.32
C MET A 138 -3.85 6.01 22.20
N ILE A 139 -3.22 6.27 21.05
CA ILE A 139 -2.66 7.58 20.66
C ILE A 139 -3.47 8.07 19.45
N VAL A 140 -4.12 9.21 19.61
CA VAL A 140 -5.16 9.67 18.69
C VAL A 140 -4.97 11.15 18.32
N ASP A 141 -5.48 11.57 17.16
CA ASP A 141 -5.70 12.98 16.87
C ASP A 141 -7.07 13.45 17.44
N PRO A 142 -7.36 14.76 17.52
CA PRO A 142 -8.58 15.28 18.16
C PRO A 142 -9.88 14.70 17.59
N GLU A 143 -10.00 14.58 16.27
CA GLU A 143 -11.20 14.03 15.62
C GLU A 143 -11.41 12.53 15.96
N ARG A 144 -10.32 11.77 16.10
CA ARG A 144 -10.38 10.34 16.46
C ARG A 144 -10.52 10.15 17.98
N ALA A 145 -10.05 11.12 18.76
CA ALA A 145 -10.30 11.15 20.20
C ALA A 145 -11.80 11.11 20.52
N GLU A 146 -12.61 11.89 19.82
CA GLU A 146 -14.07 11.90 19.98
C GLU A 146 -14.68 10.53 19.68
N ARG A 147 -14.21 9.83 18.63
CA ARG A 147 -14.73 8.51 18.22
C ARG A 147 -14.26 7.39 19.14
N ALA A 148 -13.07 7.51 19.74
CA ALA A 148 -12.48 6.52 20.62
C ALA A 148 -12.84 6.71 22.08
N ALA A 149 -13.34 7.87 22.51
CA ALA A 149 -13.58 8.23 23.90
C ALA A 149 -14.45 7.20 24.64
N ASP A 150 -15.71 7.02 24.23
CA ASP A 150 -16.62 6.07 24.86
C ASP A 150 -16.15 4.60 24.79
N PRO A 151 -15.66 4.10 23.62
CA PRO A 151 -15.06 2.77 23.53
C PRO A 151 -13.90 2.54 24.50
N CYS A 152 -13.01 3.53 24.68
CA CYS A 152 -11.87 3.45 25.58
C CYS A 152 -12.29 3.58 27.04
N GLU A 153 -13.18 4.53 27.39
CA GLU A 153 -13.67 4.70 28.76
C GLU A 153 -14.31 3.41 29.31
N ARG A 154 -15.18 2.78 28.51
CA ARG A 154 -15.84 1.51 28.90
C ARG A 154 -14.87 0.38 29.17
N ARG A 155 -13.68 0.43 28.60
CA ARG A 155 -12.63 -0.61 28.74
C ARG A 155 -11.48 -0.20 29.64
N GLY A 156 -11.50 1.04 30.16
CA GLY A 156 -10.42 1.58 30.99
C GLY A 156 -9.10 1.77 30.23
N ILE A 157 -9.18 2.04 28.92
CA ILE A 157 -8.01 2.26 28.04
C ILE A 157 -7.68 3.75 28.06
N PRO A 158 -6.47 4.16 28.47
CA PRO A 158 -6.06 5.56 28.47
C PRO A 158 -5.86 6.09 27.04
N LEU A 159 -6.00 7.42 26.89
CA LEU A 159 -5.83 8.14 25.63
C LEU A 159 -4.71 9.18 25.74
N ILE A 160 -3.84 9.23 24.75
CA ILE A 160 -2.94 10.37 24.48
C ILE A 160 -3.45 11.07 23.22
N VAL A 161 -3.73 12.38 23.32
CA VAL A 161 -4.20 13.18 22.19
C VAL A 161 -3.05 14.00 21.63
N ALA A 162 -2.64 13.68 20.42
CA ALA A 162 -1.67 14.43 19.66
C ALA A 162 -2.37 15.63 19.00
N ARG A 163 -1.77 16.80 19.08
CA ARG A 163 -2.38 18.07 18.61
C ARG A 163 -3.72 18.35 19.30
N GLY A 164 -4.36 19.39 19.16
CA GLY A 164 -5.65 19.67 19.80
C GLY A 164 -5.65 20.97 20.59
N GLY A 165 -4.50 21.61 20.69
CA GLY A 165 -4.37 22.92 21.31
C GLY A 165 -4.92 22.97 22.75
N SER A 166 -5.82 23.89 23.02
CA SER A 166 -6.49 24.09 24.33
C SER A 166 -7.91 23.51 24.39
N ASP A 167 -8.30 22.71 23.40
CA ASP A 167 -9.64 22.13 23.36
C ASP A 167 -9.83 21.12 24.50
N PRO A 168 -11.05 21.04 25.09
CA PRO A 168 -11.32 20.08 26.15
C PRO A 168 -11.09 18.64 25.65
N LEU A 169 -10.33 17.86 26.42
CA LEU A 169 -10.10 16.46 26.15
C LEU A 169 -11.24 15.58 26.69
N PRO A 170 -11.45 14.39 26.10
CA PRO A 170 -12.25 13.34 26.72
C PRO A 170 -11.77 13.02 28.14
N ALA A 171 -12.67 12.51 28.97
CA ALA A 171 -12.33 12.14 30.34
C ALA A 171 -11.17 11.13 30.38
N GLY A 172 -10.16 11.40 31.22
CA GLY A 172 -8.99 10.54 31.36
C GLY A 172 -7.96 10.61 30.23
N ALA A 173 -8.18 11.42 29.20
CA ALA A 173 -7.19 11.66 28.17
C ALA A 173 -6.15 12.70 28.62
N ARG A 174 -4.93 12.61 28.06
CA ARG A 174 -3.84 13.57 28.29
C ARG A 174 -3.32 14.14 26.99
N HIS A 175 -2.90 15.39 27.00
CA HIS A 175 -2.26 16.00 25.85
C HIS A 175 -0.85 15.45 25.62
N TRP A 176 -0.49 15.23 24.36
CA TRP A 176 0.87 14.85 23.93
C TRP A 176 1.93 15.79 24.50
N THR A 177 1.70 17.09 24.40
CA THR A 177 2.65 18.15 24.82
C THR A 177 2.86 18.21 26.34
N GLU A 178 2.00 17.60 27.14
CA GLU A 178 2.17 17.49 28.60
C GLU A 178 3.06 16.31 28.99
N LEU A 179 3.22 15.34 28.09
CA LEU A 179 3.85 14.06 28.35
C LEU A 179 5.23 13.96 27.70
N VAL A 180 5.32 14.36 26.43
CA VAL A 180 6.50 14.10 25.60
C VAL A 180 7.46 15.28 25.72
N GLU A 181 8.49 15.10 26.54
CA GLU A 181 9.55 16.09 26.74
C GLU A 181 10.85 15.60 26.11
N ARG A 182 11.31 16.30 25.07
CA ARG A 182 12.57 15.97 24.37
C ARG A 182 13.75 16.00 25.33
N GLY A 183 14.65 15.03 25.18
CA GLY A 183 15.84 14.87 26.00
C GLY A 183 15.75 13.69 26.98
N THR A 184 14.58 13.07 27.11
CA THR A 184 14.45 11.80 27.82
C THR A 184 15.04 10.68 26.96
N PRO A 185 15.94 9.83 27.49
CA PRO A 185 16.57 8.78 26.70
C PRO A 185 15.61 7.62 26.37
N MET A 186 15.87 6.95 25.25
CA MET A 186 15.20 5.72 24.86
C MET A 186 15.36 4.64 25.94
N PRO A 187 14.28 4.00 26.42
CA PRO A 187 14.39 2.90 27.36
C PRO A 187 15.19 1.71 26.81
N GLU A 188 15.95 1.05 27.67
CA GLU A 188 16.62 -0.21 27.34
C GLU A 188 15.62 -1.36 27.35
N VAL A 189 15.27 -1.84 26.17
CA VAL A 189 14.37 -3.00 25.99
C VAL A 189 14.98 -3.91 24.93
N ASP A 190 14.94 -5.21 25.15
CA ASP A 190 15.39 -6.22 24.20
C ASP A 190 14.27 -6.54 23.19
N VAL A 191 14.52 -6.26 21.92
CA VAL A 191 13.55 -6.44 20.81
C VAL A 191 14.10 -7.46 19.83
N HIS A 192 13.32 -8.50 19.57
CA HIS A 192 13.72 -9.59 18.68
C HIS A 192 13.03 -9.55 17.32
N GLY A 193 13.68 -10.11 16.31
CA GLY A 193 13.13 -10.14 14.96
C GLY A 193 11.79 -10.88 14.83
N GLU A 194 11.54 -11.88 15.67
CA GLU A 194 10.30 -12.66 15.65
C GLU A 194 9.19 -12.06 16.52
N ASP A 195 9.43 -10.95 17.21
CA ASP A 195 8.38 -10.24 17.92
C ASP A 195 7.38 -9.64 16.92
N ASP A 196 6.10 -9.63 17.31
CA ASP A 196 5.06 -8.91 16.59
C ASP A 196 5.36 -7.41 16.63
N ALA A 197 5.43 -6.77 15.51
CA ALA A 197 5.73 -5.34 15.40
C ALA A 197 4.48 -4.52 15.07
N THR A 198 3.61 -5.05 14.18
CA THR A 198 2.43 -4.32 13.73
C THR A 198 1.20 -5.20 13.60
N ILE A 199 0.03 -4.60 13.83
CA ILE A 199 -1.27 -5.11 13.40
C ILE A 199 -1.86 -4.06 12.45
N LEU A 200 -1.95 -4.40 11.16
CA LEU A 200 -2.56 -3.55 10.13
C LEU A 200 -3.89 -4.17 9.71
N TYR A 201 -4.98 -3.43 9.89
CA TYR A 201 -6.30 -3.93 9.53
C TYR A 201 -6.54 -3.89 8.02
N THR A 202 -6.99 -5.02 7.47
CA THR A 202 -7.44 -5.14 6.07
C THR A 202 -8.96 -5.05 6.00
N SER A 203 -9.47 -4.58 4.87
CA SER A 203 -10.92 -4.45 4.65
C SER A 203 -11.66 -5.78 4.47
N GLY A 204 -11.04 -6.92 4.73
CA GLY A 204 -11.58 -8.26 4.64
C GLY A 204 -12.63 -8.49 3.53
N THR A 205 -12.58 -9.58 2.82
CA THR A 205 -13.59 -9.92 1.79
C THR A 205 -14.97 -10.24 2.37
N THR A 206 -15.04 -10.49 3.67
CA THR A 206 -16.27 -10.79 4.44
C THR A 206 -16.95 -9.55 5.01
N GLY A 207 -16.35 -8.36 4.87
CA GLY A 207 -16.84 -7.09 5.41
C GLY A 207 -16.37 -6.78 6.84
N THR A 208 -15.89 -7.77 7.60
CA THR A 208 -15.28 -7.53 8.92
C THR A 208 -13.77 -7.34 8.76
N PRO A 209 -13.18 -6.25 9.26
CA PRO A 209 -11.75 -6.03 9.17
C PRO A 209 -10.96 -7.13 9.91
N LYS A 210 -9.82 -7.55 9.32
CA LYS A 210 -8.90 -8.52 9.91
C LYS A 210 -7.55 -7.85 10.20
N GLY A 211 -7.02 -8.02 11.40
CA GLY A 211 -5.71 -7.49 11.78
C GLY A 211 -4.57 -8.38 11.28
N ALA A 212 -3.88 -7.97 10.23
CA ALA A 212 -2.69 -8.66 9.71
C ALA A 212 -1.48 -8.38 10.61
N VAL A 213 -0.86 -9.43 11.15
CA VAL A 213 0.24 -9.33 12.11
C VAL A 213 1.57 -9.53 11.43
N SER A 214 2.43 -8.52 11.46
CA SER A 214 3.80 -8.61 10.94
C SER A 214 4.84 -8.59 12.04
N THR A 215 5.85 -9.45 11.90
CA THR A 215 7.03 -9.43 12.79
C THR A 215 8.04 -8.37 12.35
N HIS A 216 8.92 -7.96 13.26
CA HIS A 216 10.03 -7.06 12.92
C HIS A 216 10.86 -7.60 11.76
N ARG A 217 11.21 -8.90 11.78
CA ARG A 217 11.96 -9.54 10.69
C ARG A 217 11.24 -9.44 9.35
N ALA A 218 9.94 -9.75 9.31
CA ALA A 218 9.20 -9.74 8.04
C ALA A 218 9.22 -8.35 7.38
N ILE A 219 9.03 -7.29 8.17
CA ILE A 219 9.08 -5.91 7.69
C ILE A 219 10.50 -5.54 7.23
N CYS A 220 11.55 -5.86 8.02
CA CYS A 220 12.93 -5.55 7.64
C CYS A 220 13.38 -6.27 6.36
N GLN A 221 12.93 -7.51 6.16
CA GLN A 221 13.19 -8.26 4.93
C GLN A 221 12.48 -7.64 3.72
N ALA A 222 11.23 -7.20 3.87
CA ALA A 222 10.51 -6.48 2.82
C ALA A 222 11.22 -5.17 2.44
N LEU A 223 11.63 -4.37 3.44
CA LEU A 223 12.34 -3.10 3.23
C LEU A 223 13.65 -3.29 2.47
N LEU A 224 14.47 -4.29 2.86
CA LEU A 224 15.70 -4.58 2.15
C LEU A 224 15.42 -5.13 0.75
N GLY A 225 14.30 -5.82 0.55
CA GLY A 225 13.83 -6.28 -0.74
C GLY A 225 13.52 -5.16 -1.72
N PHE A 226 12.82 -4.10 -1.28
CA PHE A 226 12.61 -2.89 -2.10
C PHE A 226 13.95 -2.27 -2.51
N SER A 227 14.91 -2.18 -1.59
CA SER A 227 16.26 -1.67 -1.87
C SER A 227 17.03 -2.55 -2.85
N CYS A 228 16.96 -3.87 -2.69
CA CYS A 228 17.59 -4.85 -3.58
C CYS A 228 17.08 -4.70 -5.02
N ARG A 229 15.78 -4.50 -5.20
CA ARG A 229 15.18 -4.27 -6.51
C ARG A 229 15.82 -3.08 -7.22
N GLY A 230 15.93 -1.94 -6.54
CA GLY A 230 16.59 -0.76 -7.10
C GLY A 230 18.06 -1.01 -7.47
N ALA A 231 18.78 -1.79 -6.64
CA ALA A 231 20.17 -2.13 -6.93
C ALA A 231 20.31 -3.03 -8.16
N ILE A 232 19.36 -3.96 -8.39
CA ILE A 232 19.31 -4.80 -9.59
C ILE A 232 19.16 -3.93 -10.85
N GLU A 233 18.24 -2.98 -10.86
CA GLU A 233 18.04 -2.10 -12.00
C GLU A 233 19.26 -1.20 -12.26
N VAL A 234 19.85 -0.62 -11.22
CA VAL A 234 21.10 0.17 -11.34
C VAL A 234 22.25 -0.67 -11.90
N ALA A 235 22.36 -1.95 -11.50
CA ALA A 235 23.39 -2.84 -12.06
C ALA A 235 23.18 -3.12 -13.56
N ARG A 236 21.92 -3.27 -13.99
CA ARG A 236 21.55 -3.44 -15.40
C ARG A 236 21.86 -2.19 -16.22
N GLU A 237 21.43 -1.00 -15.76
CA GLU A 237 21.70 0.28 -16.41
C GLU A 237 23.20 0.54 -16.61
N LYS A 238 23.99 0.36 -15.56
CA LYS A 238 25.46 0.51 -15.62
C LYS A 238 26.10 -0.42 -16.64
N ALA A 239 25.66 -1.67 -16.72
CA ALA A 239 26.19 -2.63 -17.67
C ALA A 239 25.86 -2.29 -19.12
N ASP A 240 24.74 -1.60 -19.35
CA ASP A 240 24.31 -1.17 -20.66
C ASP A 240 24.88 0.23 -21.03
N GLY A 241 25.67 0.85 -20.12
CA GLY A 241 26.28 2.17 -20.33
C GLY A 241 25.33 3.34 -20.11
N GLU A 242 24.18 3.10 -19.49
CA GLU A 242 23.20 4.12 -19.16
C GLU A 242 23.54 4.81 -17.82
N PRO A 243 23.19 6.09 -17.64
CA PRO A 243 23.32 6.76 -16.34
C PRO A 243 22.48 6.04 -15.29
N ALA A 244 23.05 5.83 -14.10
CA ALA A 244 22.31 5.21 -12.99
C ALA A 244 21.06 6.04 -12.63
N GLY A 245 19.88 5.41 -12.65
CA GLY A 245 18.60 6.05 -12.40
C GLY A 245 17.90 6.60 -13.64
N ALA A 246 18.43 6.35 -14.84
CA ALA A 246 17.82 6.78 -16.10
C ALA A 246 16.42 6.19 -16.34
N ALA A 247 16.18 4.98 -15.81
CA ALA A 247 14.91 4.28 -15.96
C ALA A 247 13.98 4.40 -14.74
N GLY A 248 14.14 5.42 -13.88
CA GLY A 248 13.33 5.55 -12.67
C GLY A 248 13.60 4.42 -11.66
N SER A 249 14.81 3.85 -11.66
CA SER A 249 15.19 2.75 -10.77
C SER A 249 15.12 3.19 -9.30
N THR A 250 14.10 2.71 -8.63
CA THR A 250 13.62 3.21 -7.33
C THR A 250 13.86 2.23 -6.20
N GLY A 251 15.10 1.97 -5.89
CA GLY A 251 15.40 1.52 -4.54
C GLY A 251 15.68 2.73 -3.64
N PRO A 252 15.28 2.73 -2.38
CA PRO A 252 15.59 3.83 -1.46
C PRO A 252 17.10 4.11 -1.34
N ASP A 253 17.94 3.23 -1.81
CA ASP A 253 19.39 3.24 -1.66
C ASP A 253 20.19 3.26 -2.99
N GLY A 254 19.56 3.54 -4.13
CA GLY A 254 20.33 3.79 -5.35
C GLY A 254 21.31 4.95 -5.12
N PRO A 255 22.46 5.00 -5.79
CA PRO A 255 23.40 6.07 -5.59
C PRO A 255 22.68 7.41 -5.72
N ALA A 256 22.94 8.34 -4.78
CA ALA A 256 22.58 9.73 -4.97
C ALA A 256 23.28 10.15 -6.28
N GLY A 257 22.56 10.03 -7.39
CA GLY A 257 23.06 10.49 -8.68
C GLY A 257 23.27 12.00 -8.63
N GLU A 258 23.81 12.59 -9.68
CA GLU A 258 24.00 14.03 -9.85
C GLU A 258 22.74 14.89 -9.62
N SER A 259 21.61 14.29 -9.26
CA SER A 259 20.26 14.88 -9.17
C SER A 259 19.81 15.27 -7.76
N GLY A 260 20.66 15.32 -6.75
CA GLY A 260 20.30 15.78 -5.40
C GLY A 260 19.63 14.73 -4.51
N PRO A 261 19.20 15.12 -3.29
CA PRO A 261 18.59 14.21 -2.32
C PRO A 261 17.24 13.69 -2.81
N ARG A 262 16.94 12.43 -2.55
CA ARG A 262 15.63 11.85 -2.84
C ARG A 262 14.58 12.35 -1.86
N VAL A 263 13.37 12.58 -2.37
CA VAL A 263 12.23 13.11 -1.61
C VAL A 263 11.00 12.31 -1.95
N PHE A 264 10.40 11.67 -0.95
CA PHE A 264 9.09 11.05 -1.07
C PHE A 264 7.98 12.04 -0.75
N ILE A 265 6.87 11.94 -1.48
CA ILE A 265 5.60 12.52 -1.04
C ILE A 265 4.69 11.43 -0.48
N LEU A 266 4.20 11.63 0.74
CA LEU A 266 3.29 10.72 1.43
C LEU A 266 1.85 11.18 1.19
N ILE A 267 1.19 10.54 0.23
CA ILE A 267 -0.19 10.80 -0.18
C ILE A 267 -1.16 9.69 0.19
N VAL A 268 -0.62 8.51 0.48
CA VAL A 268 -1.37 7.35 0.96
C VAL A 268 -1.40 7.33 2.50
N PRO A 269 -2.46 6.78 3.12
CA PRO A 269 -2.54 6.77 4.58
C PRO A 269 -1.44 5.96 5.27
N LEU A 270 -0.92 6.47 6.38
CA LEU A 270 0.07 5.77 7.22
C LEU A 270 -0.50 4.50 7.89
N PHE A 271 -1.79 4.46 8.18
CA PHE A 271 -2.44 3.25 8.70
C PHE A 271 -2.59 2.14 7.64
N HIS A 272 -2.27 2.41 6.37
CA HIS A 272 -2.25 1.44 5.29
C HIS A 272 -0.81 0.97 5.02
N VAL A 273 -0.65 -0.30 4.67
CA VAL A 273 0.66 -0.94 4.47
C VAL A 273 1.58 -0.17 3.51
N THR A 274 1.04 0.41 2.43
CA THR A 274 1.82 1.18 1.44
C THR A 274 2.41 2.46 2.05
N GLY A 275 1.63 3.21 2.81
CA GLY A 275 2.12 4.42 3.49
C GLY A 275 3.13 4.09 4.58
N CYS A 276 2.82 3.07 5.39
CA CYS A 276 3.64 2.66 6.53
C CYS A 276 4.98 2.06 6.10
N ILE A 277 4.97 1.01 5.26
CA ILE A 277 6.17 0.20 5.01
C ILE A 277 7.05 0.81 3.91
N PRO A 278 6.69 0.79 2.60
CA PRO A 278 7.61 1.27 1.56
C PRO A 278 7.85 2.78 1.60
N VAL A 279 6.88 3.60 2.01
CA VAL A 279 7.05 5.05 2.00
C VAL A 279 7.69 5.57 3.28
N MET A 280 7.06 5.39 4.44
CA MET A 280 7.57 5.92 5.72
C MET A 280 8.83 5.19 6.18
N LEU A 281 8.77 3.86 6.38
CA LEU A 281 9.94 3.10 6.83
C LEU A 281 11.05 3.06 5.78
N GLY A 282 10.70 3.06 4.49
CA GLY A 282 11.67 3.23 3.41
C GLY A 282 12.42 4.56 3.50
N SER A 283 11.72 5.64 3.87
CA SER A 283 12.34 6.95 4.08
C SER A 283 13.28 6.95 5.29
N PHE A 284 12.91 6.32 6.40
CA PHE A 284 13.81 6.11 7.55
C PHE A 284 15.07 5.34 7.14
N ALA A 285 14.90 4.19 6.48
CA ALA A 285 16.00 3.31 6.11
C ALA A 285 17.03 3.99 5.19
N ALA A 286 16.57 4.86 4.31
CA ALA A 286 17.39 5.47 3.27
C ALA A 286 17.77 6.95 3.56
N GLY A 287 17.34 7.51 4.69
CA GLY A 287 17.61 8.92 5.04
C GLY A 287 16.93 9.91 4.10
N LEU A 288 15.71 9.62 3.65
CA LEU A 288 15.00 10.43 2.67
C LEU A 288 14.09 11.45 3.34
N LYS A 289 13.93 12.61 2.70
CA LYS A 289 12.91 13.58 3.10
C LYS A 289 11.52 13.07 2.75
N LEU A 290 10.58 13.13 3.70
CA LEU A 290 9.20 12.73 3.60
C LEU A 290 8.30 13.96 3.65
N VAL A 291 7.69 14.33 2.53
CA VAL A 291 6.72 15.42 2.42
C VAL A 291 5.34 14.84 2.65
N MET A 292 4.66 15.27 3.70
CA MET A 292 3.44 14.65 4.18
C MET A 292 2.21 15.49 3.82
N MET A 293 1.17 14.82 3.34
CA MET A 293 -0.15 15.42 3.11
C MET A 293 -1.17 14.81 4.08
N TYR A 294 -1.97 15.67 4.73
CA TYR A 294 -3.05 15.24 5.63
C TYR A 294 -4.13 14.45 4.88
N ARG A 295 -4.48 14.92 3.68
CA ARG A 295 -5.41 14.28 2.75
C ARG A 295 -4.97 14.54 1.32
N TRP A 296 -5.39 13.69 0.40
CA TRP A 296 -5.11 13.86 -1.02
C TRP A 296 -5.79 15.11 -1.59
N ASP A 297 -5.03 15.89 -2.33
CA ASP A 297 -5.46 17.01 -3.16
C ASP A 297 -4.42 17.17 -4.28
N ALA A 298 -4.82 17.04 -5.54
CA ALA A 298 -3.91 17.01 -6.68
C ALA A 298 -3.15 18.33 -6.87
N ARG A 299 -3.84 19.48 -6.70
CA ARG A 299 -3.20 20.80 -6.82
C ARG A 299 -2.17 21.00 -5.70
N ARG A 300 -2.56 20.68 -4.46
CA ARG A 300 -1.63 20.77 -3.31
C ARG A 300 -0.43 19.85 -3.49
N ALA A 301 -0.61 18.66 -4.07
CA ALA A 301 0.49 17.76 -4.38
C ALA A 301 1.46 18.38 -5.41
N LEU A 302 0.96 19.02 -6.46
CA LEU A 302 1.79 19.74 -7.45
C LEU A 302 2.60 20.89 -6.81
N GLU A 303 1.97 21.70 -5.94
CA GLU A 303 2.64 22.74 -5.15
C GLU A 303 3.80 22.18 -4.32
N LEU A 304 3.56 21.06 -3.64
CA LEU A 304 4.57 20.39 -2.81
C LEU A 304 5.67 19.73 -3.65
N ILE A 305 5.32 19.16 -4.81
CA ILE A 305 6.30 18.58 -5.76
C ILE A 305 7.28 19.66 -6.21
N GLU A 306 6.77 20.83 -6.60
CA GLU A 306 7.60 21.95 -7.02
C GLU A 306 8.43 22.52 -5.87
N ALA A 307 7.78 22.85 -4.74
CA ALA A 307 8.43 23.53 -3.61
C ALA A 307 9.49 22.64 -2.93
N GLU A 308 9.21 21.38 -2.72
CA GLU A 308 10.08 20.45 -1.98
C GLU A 308 10.96 19.59 -2.90
N LYS A 309 10.85 19.76 -4.23
CA LYS A 309 11.58 19.00 -5.24
C LYS A 309 11.40 17.49 -5.05
N VAL A 310 10.13 17.07 -4.97
CA VAL A 310 9.76 15.66 -4.79
C VAL A 310 10.27 14.82 -5.97
N THR A 311 10.88 13.69 -5.64
CA THR A 311 11.44 12.77 -6.65
C THR A 311 10.65 11.47 -6.79
N GLN A 312 9.90 11.09 -5.76
CA GLN A 312 9.19 9.82 -5.67
C GLN A 312 7.72 10.07 -5.35
N PHE A 313 6.85 9.67 -6.26
CA PHE A 313 5.39 9.68 -6.11
C PHE A 313 4.90 8.23 -6.12
N VAL A 314 4.36 7.78 -4.98
CA VAL A 314 3.81 6.43 -4.81
C VAL A 314 2.36 6.54 -4.34
N GLY A 315 1.43 6.15 -5.18
CA GLY A 315 0.00 6.21 -4.92
C GLY A 315 -0.79 5.12 -5.61
N VAL A 316 -2.10 5.32 -5.70
CA VAL A 316 -2.97 4.51 -6.55
C VAL A 316 -3.06 5.13 -7.96
N PRO A 317 -3.39 4.34 -9.00
CA PRO A 317 -3.41 4.84 -10.38
C PRO A 317 -4.25 6.10 -10.60
N THR A 318 -5.37 6.23 -9.89
CA THR A 318 -6.23 7.42 -9.97
C THR A 318 -5.56 8.70 -9.48
N GLN A 319 -4.68 8.62 -8.49
CA GLN A 319 -3.94 9.80 -8.02
C GLN A 319 -2.95 10.31 -9.07
N ALA A 320 -2.36 9.40 -9.88
CA ALA A 320 -1.54 9.81 -11.02
C ALA A 320 -2.39 10.45 -12.14
N TRP A 321 -3.62 9.95 -12.37
CA TRP A 321 -4.58 10.60 -13.25
C TRP A 321 -4.94 11.99 -12.75
N ASP A 322 -5.29 12.14 -11.48
CA ASP A 322 -5.69 13.42 -10.88
C ASP A 322 -4.60 14.49 -11.04
N LEU A 323 -3.30 14.10 -10.92
CA LEU A 323 -2.19 15.02 -11.18
C LEU A 323 -2.17 15.49 -12.64
N LEU A 324 -2.22 14.53 -13.59
CA LEU A 324 -2.12 14.81 -15.03
C LEU A 324 -3.33 15.56 -15.60
N GLU A 325 -4.46 15.49 -14.92
CA GLU A 325 -5.71 16.17 -15.29
C GLU A 325 -5.99 17.43 -14.45
N CYS A 326 -5.08 17.78 -13.54
CA CYS A 326 -5.20 19.04 -12.81
C CYS A 326 -5.15 20.21 -13.79
N PRO A 327 -6.14 21.13 -13.79
CA PRO A 327 -6.23 22.20 -14.79
C PRO A 327 -4.98 23.07 -14.93
N ASP A 328 -4.22 23.20 -13.83
CA ASP A 328 -3.00 24.03 -13.79
C ASP A 328 -1.71 23.19 -13.86
N PHE A 329 -1.78 21.92 -14.28
CA PHE A 329 -0.62 21.01 -14.28
C PHE A 329 0.62 21.62 -14.95
N ASP A 330 0.47 22.22 -16.13
CA ASP A 330 1.56 22.81 -16.91
C ASP A 330 2.17 24.06 -16.26
N SER A 331 1.55 24.63 -15.21
CA SER A 331 2.06 25.78 -14.49
C SER A 331 3.05 25.40 -13.37
N PHE A 332 3.18 24.12 -13.05
CA PHE A 332 4.06 23.62 -11.98
C PHE A 332 5.33 22.96 -12.54
N ASP A 333 6.46 23.19 -11.86
CA ASP A 333 7.71 22.49 -12.16
C ASP A 333 7.73 21.08 -11.55
N THR A 334 7.40 20.08 -12.36
CA THR A 334 7.44 18.66 -11.99
C THR A 334 8.74 17.96 -12.42
N SER A 335 9.74 18.70 -12.89
CA SER A 335 11.00 18.15 -13.45
C SER A 335 11.86 17.39 -12.43
N SER A 336 11.59 17.56 -11.13
CA SER A 336 12.24 16.80 -10.06
C SER A 336 11.78 15.33 -9.97
N LEU A 337 10.55 15.02 -10.42
CA LEU A 337 10.01 13.66 -10.36
C LEU A 337 10.87 12.69 -11.20
N ARG A 338 11.15 11.52 -10.61
CA ARG A 338 11.88 10.41 -11.25
C ARG A 338 11.00 9.16 -11.33
N ASN A 339 10.04 9.05 -10.42
CA ASN A 339 9.18 7.90 -10.29
C ASN A 339 7.75 8.36 -10.03
N VAL A 340 6.84 7.96 -10.90
CA VAL A 340 5.41 8.26 -10.79
C VAL A 340 4.63 6.96 -10.98
N GLY A 341 4.07 6.45 -9.90
CA GLY A 341 3.32 5.20 -9.95
C GLY A 341 2.93 4.72 -8.58
N GLY A 342 2.86 3.42 -8.42
CA GLY A 342 2.46 2.82 -7.15
C GLY A 342 1.90 1.43 -7.31
N GLY A 343 0.78 1.17 -6.62
CA GLY A 343 0.15 -0.14 -6.59
C GLY A 343 -1.24 -0.08 -5.98
N GLY A 344 -1.72 -1.25 -5.52
CA GLY A 344 -3.02 -1.36 -4.86
C GLY A 344 -4.22 -1.47 -5.80
N ALA A 345 -4.05 -1.14 -7.08
CA ALA A 345 -5.03 -1.34 -8.15
C ALA A 345 -4.32 -1.55 -9.50
N PRO A 346 -4.96 -2.18 -10.50
CA PRO A 346 -4.45 -2.25 -11.86
C PRO A 346 -4.28 -0.85 -12.46
N ALA A 347 -3.17 -0.63 -13.16
CA ALA A 347 -2.94 0.59 -13.92
C ALA A 347 -3.28 0.34 -15.40
N PRO A 348 -4.25 1.06 -15.99
CA PRO A 348 -4.56 0.94 -17.40
C PRO A 348 -3.33 1.29 -18.27
N PRO A 349 -3.05 0.57 -19.38
CA PRO A 349 -1.92 0.87 -20.26
C PRO A 349 -1.89 2.32 -20.76
N LYS A 350 -3.06 2.93 -20.95
CA LYS A 350 -3.20 4.35 -21.28
C LYS A 350 -2.58 5.27 -20.23
N LEU A 351 -2.75 4.97 -18.92
CA LEU A 351 -2.12 5.75 -17.86
C LEU A 351 -0.60 5.63 -17.91
N VAL A 352 -0.08 4.41 -18.11
CA VAL A 352 1.38 4.19 -18.23
C VAL A 352 2.00 5.07 -19.31
N ARG A 353 1.36 5.10 -20.51
CA ARG A 353 1.79 5.99 -21.61
C ARG A 353 1.69 7.47 -21.21
N ARG A 354 0.57 7.89 -20.61
CA ARG A 354 0.40 9.29 -20.19
C ARG A 354 1.40 9.73 -19.13
N VAL A 355 1.77 8.87 -18.20
CA VAL A 355 2.84 9.15 -17.21
C VAL A 355 4.18 9.31 -17.93
N GLN A 356 4.51 8.41 -18.88
CA GLN A 356 5.75 8.48 -19.64
C GLN A 356 5.85 9.79 -20.45
N ASP A 357 4.75 10.25 -21.03
CA ASP A 357 4.73 11.44 -21.90
C ASP A 357 4.56 12.75 -21.11
N GLY A 358 3.89 12.70 -19.96
CA GLY A 358 3.49 13.88 -19.17
C GLY A 358 4.57 14.39 -18.22
N PHE A 359 5.51 13.55 -17.79
CA PHE A 359 6.58 13.94 -16.87
C PHE A 359 7.94 13.89 -17.54
N ALA A 360 8.69 14.99 -17.51
CA ALA A 360 9.97 15.13 -18.23
C ALA A 360 11.00 14.05 -17.85
N HIS A 361 11.00 13.58 -16.60
CA HIS A 361 11.93 12.60 -16.08
C HIS A 361 11.24 11.51 -15.23
N GLY A 362 9.92 11.58 -15.07
CA GLY A 362 9.15 10.67 -14.24
C GLY A 362 8.84 9.37 -14.99
N GLY A 363 9.54 8.28 -14.69
CA GLY A 363 9.24 6.97 -15.24
C GLY A 363 8.03 6.32 -14.56
N PRO A 364 7.14 5.63 -15.32
CA PRO A 364 6.05 4.89 -14.74
C PRO A 364 6.55 3.62 -14.02
N ASN A 365 5.88 3.27 -12.92
CA ASN A 365 6.12 2.02 -12.22
C ASN A 365 4.83 1.44 -11.64
N ILE A 366 4.84 0.15 -11.36
CA ILE A 366 3.77 -0.54 -10.65
C ILE A 366 4.37 -1.59 -9.73
N GLY A 367 3.76 -1.77 -8.56
CA GLY A 367 4.05 -2.85 -7.62
C GLY A 367 2.78 -3.63 -7.29
N TYR A 368 2.91 -4.93 -7.23
CA TYR A 368 1.90 -5.82 -6.68
C TYR A 368 2.29 -6.26 -5.27
N GLY A 369 1.36 -6.19 -4.37
CA GLY A 369 1.52 -6.60 -2.99
C GLY A 369 0.26 -6.27 -2.20
N MET A 370 0.20 -6.80 -1.00
CA MET A 370 -0.94 -6.66 -0.10
C MET A 370 -0.45 -6.49 1.33
N THR A 371 -1.36 -6.28 2.26
CA THR A 371 -0.99 -6.15 3.68
C THR A 371 -0.28 -7.42 4.16
N GLU A 372 -0.73 -8.57 3.69
CA GLU A 372 -0.20 -9.90 4.02
C GLU A 372 1.23 -10.13 3.52
N THR A 373 1.72 -9.31 2.60
CA THR A 373 3.10 -9.36 2.10
C THR A 373 3.94 -8.15 2.53
N ASN A 374 3.47 -7.33 3.48
CA ASN A 374 4.11 -6.06 3.86
C ASN A 374 4.30 -5.11 2.65
N ALA A 375 3.29 -5.05 1.77
CA ALA A 375 3.31 -4.34 0.48
C ALA A 375 4.39 -4.82 -0.50
N TYR A 376 5.16 -5.87 -0.16
CA TYR A 376 6.26 -6.37 -0.95
C TYR A 376 5.80 -7.49 -1.89
N GLY A 377 6.09 -7.34 -3.18
CA GLY A 377 5.70 -8.28 -4.21
C GLY A 377 6.41 -8.00 -5.54
N PRO A 378 6.03 -8.65 -6.63
CA PRO A 378 6.52 -8.35 -7.97
C PRO A 378 6.33 -6.87 -8.32
N GLN A 379 7.35 -6.28 -8.94
CA GLN A 379 7.35 -4.88 -9.34
C GLN A 379 7.85 -4.72 -10.77
N ASN A 380 7.29 -3.76 -11.49
CA ASN A 380 7.67 -3.41 -12.84
C ASN A 380 7.99 -1.91 -12.93
N SER A 381 9.09 -1.58 -13.59
CA SER A 381 9.55 -0.19 -13.74
C SER A 381 10.48 -0.06 -14.94
N GLY A 382 10.71 1.20 -15.36
CA GLY A 382 11.65 1.51 -16.41
C GLY A 382 11.38 0.79 -17.72
N ARG A 383 12.44 0.32 -18.39
CA ARG A 383 12.33 -0.36 -19.70
C ARG A 383 11.48 -1.64 -19.66
N ASP A 384 11.53 -2.39 -18.55
CA ASP A 384 10.73 -3.62 -18.44
C ASP A 384 9.23 -3.28 -18.40
N TYR A 385 8.84 -2.16 -17.77
CA TYR A 385 7.44 -1.74 -17.77
C TYR A 385 6.98 -1.19 -19.12
N LEU A 386 7.86 -0.55 -19.87
CA LEU A 386 7.53 -0.08 -21.22
C LEU A 386 7.36 -1.24 -22.21
N THR A 387 8.10 -2.35 -22.02
CA THR A 387 7.99 -3.54 -22.87
C THR A 387 6.89 -4.51 -22.40
N HIS A 388 6.55 -4.50 -21.10
CA HIS A 388 5.52 -5.34 -20.49
C HIS A 388 4.53 -4.50 -19.68
N PRO A 389 3.76 -3.59 -20.33
CA PRO A 389 2.96 -2.57 -19.65
C PRO A 389 1.74 -3.12 -18.90
N THR A 390 1.38 -4.38 -19.12
CA THR A 390 0.29 -5.08 -18.41
C THR A 390 0.80 -6.02 -17.31
N SER A 391 2.13 -6.16 -17.15
CA SER A 391 2.73 -7.00 -16.12
C SER A 391 3.01 -6.18 -14.86
N THR A 392 2.83 -6.80 -13.70
CA THR A 392 3.28 -6.26 -12.41
C THR A 392 4.75 -6.55 -12.13
N GLY A 393 5.48 -7.17 -13.09
CA GLY A 393 6.91 -7.40 -13.01
C GLY A 393 7.29 -8.76 -12.43
N ARG A 394 8.52 -8.85 -11.93
CA ARG A 394 9.13 -10.09 -11.44
C ARG A 394 9.30 -10.06 -9.92
N GLY A 395 9.31 -11.25 -9.33
CA GLY A 395 9.69 -11.43 -7.93
C GLY A 395 11.17 -11.09 -7.69
N THR A 396 11.50 -10.89 -6.44
CA THR A 396 12.88 -10.62 -5.99
C THR A 396 13.53 -11.88 -5.44
N PRO A 397 14.86 -11.85 -5.12
CA PRO A 397 15.60 -13.04 -4.70
C PRO A 397 15.06 -13.77 -3.47
N ILE A 398 14.36 -13.09 -2.56
CA ILE A 398 13.81 -13.70 -1.33
C ILE A 398 12.34 -14.10 -1.45
N MET A 399 11.73 -13.89 -2.62
CA MET A 399 10.33 -14.19 -2.86
C MET A 399 10.19 -15.32 -3.85
N SER A 400 9.30 -16.26 -3.57
CA SER A 400 8.81 -17.24 -4.52
C SER A 400 7.41 -16.87 -4.94
N VAL A 401 7.13 -16.95 -6.24
CA VAL A 401 5.79 -16.76 -6.82
C VAL A 401 5.49 -18.00 -7.65
N GLU A 402 4.36 -18.60 -7.40
CA GLU A 402 3.84 -19.75 -8.17
C GLU A 402 2.40 -19.47 -8.59
N ILE A 403 2.03 -20.05 -9.71
CA ILE A 403 0.64 -20.10 -10.17
C ILE A 403 0.15 -21.50 -9.95
N ARG A 404 -0.99 -21.65 -9.24
CA ARG A 404 -1.51 -22.96 -8.87
C ARG A 404 -2.97 -23.13 -9.28
N ASP A 405 -3.35 -24.39 -9.53
CA ASP A 405 -4.73 -24.80 -9.80
C ASP A 405 -5.57 -24.85 -8.49
N PRO A 406 -6.88 -25.06 -8.55
CA PRO A 406 -7.73 -25.19 -7.36
C PRO A 406 -7.35 -26.34 -6.41
N ASP A 407 -6.62 -27.34 -6.90
CA ASP A 407 -6.12 -28.47 -6.10
C ASP A 407 -4.76 -28.16 -5.44
N GLY A 408 -4.22 -26.96 -5.68
CA GLY A 408 -2.95 -26.48 -5.12
C GLY A 408 -1.70 -26.97 -5.88
N ASN A 409 -1.84 -27.55 -7.07
CA ASN A 409 -0.71 -27.97 -7.88
C ASN A 409 -0.18 -26.83 -8.76
N PRO A 410 1.15 -26.69 -8.93
CA PRO A 410 1.70 -25.73 -9.87
C PRO A 410 1.23 -25.99 -11.30
N VAL A 411 0.84 -24.93 -12.02
CA VAL A 411 0.43 -25.01 -13.42
C VAL A 411 1.60 -24.68 -14.36
N PRO A 412 1.54 -25.12 -15.64
CA PRO A 412 2.55 -24.77 -16.63
C PRO A 412 2.70 -23.25 -16.83
N VAL A 413 3.89 -22.82 -17.24
CA VAL A 413 4.15 -21.42 -17.62
C VAL A 413 3.13 -20.95 -18.66
N GLY A 414 2.59 -19.76 -18.46
CA GLY A 414 1.54 -19.15 -19.30
C GLY A 414 0.11 -19.57 -18.95
N ALA A 415 -0.07 -20.65 -18.17
CA ALA A 415 -1.40 -21.06 -17.73
C ALA A 415 -1.91 -20.14 -16.60
N LEU A 416 -3.23 -19.96 -16.57
CA LEU A 416 -3.94 -19.20 -15.56
C LEU A 416 -4.19 -20.05 -14.32
N GLY A 417 -4.03 -19.45 -13.14
CA GLY A 417 -4.34 -20.03 -11.85
C GLY A 417 -4.27 -18.98 -10.75
N GLU A 418 -4.41 -19.42 -9.49
CA GLU A 418 -4.24 -18.54 -8.34
C GLU A 418 -2.76 -18.22 -8.11
N ILE A 419 -2.47 -16.95 -7.81
CA ILE A 419 -1.13 -16.49 -7.46
C ILE A 419 -0.84 -16.86 -6.02
N TRP A 420 0.21 -17.66 -5.79
CA TRP A 420 0.70 -18.00 -4.47
C TRP A 420 2.08 -17.39 -4.25
N MET A 421 2.31 -16.88 -3.05
CA MET A 421 3.56 -16.23 -2.67
C MET A 421 4.17 -16.86 -1.43
N ALA A 422 5.49 -17.00 -1.41
CA ALA A 422 6.24 -17.43 -0.23
C ALA A 422 7.49 -16.57 -0.01
N GLY A 423 7.90 -16.41 1.24
CA GLY A 423 9.11 -15.68 1.59
C GLY A 423 9.11 -15.16 3.03
N PRO A 424 10.24 -14.57 3.48
CA PRO A 424 10.41 -14.11 4.85
C PRO A 424 9.67 -12.81 5.17
N HIS A 425 9.04 -12.20 4.17
CA HIS A 425 8.30 -10.94 4.23
C HIS A 425 6.81 -11.11 4.49
N LEU A 426 6.31 -12.35 4.58
CA LEU A 426 4.89 -12.61 4.85
C LEU A 426 4.52 -12.28 6.29
N ILE A 427 3.25 -11.93 6.50
CA ILE A 427 2.68 -11.81 7.84
C ILE A 427 2.80 -13.13 8.61
N ARG A 428 2.79 -13.04 9.94
CA ARG A 428 2.70 -14.23 10.80
C ARG A 428 1.31 -14.89 10.71
N GLY A 429 0.29 -14.10 10.47
CA GLY A 429 -1.10 -14.50 10.41
C GLY A 429 -2.03 -13.35 10.77
N TYR A 430 -3.31 -13.65 10.93
CA TYR A 430 -4.31 -12.69 11.39
C TYR A 430 -4.49 -12.74 12.90
N TRP A 431 -4.61 -11.58 13.54
CA TRP A 431 -4.80 -11.44 14.97
C TRP A 431 -6.11 -12.11 15.42
N ASN A 432 -6.02 -13.01 16.39
CA ASN A 432 -7.15 -13.78 16.94
C ASN A 432 -8.00 -14.53 15.87
N ARG A 433 -7.41 -14.89 14.72
CA ARG A 433 -8.08 -15.59 13.62
C ARG A 433 -7.22 -16.78 13.14
N PRO A 434 -7.08 -17.84 13.97
CA PRO A 434 -6.24 -18.99 13.60
C PRO A 434 -6.77 -19.74 12.37
N ASP A 435 -8.09 -19.87 12.24
CA ASP A 435 -8.70 -20.61 11.13
C ASP A 435 -8.48 -19.87 9.80
N GLU A 436 -8.76 -18.57 9.73
CA GLU A 436 -8.52 -17.77 8.53
C GLU A 436 -7.02 -17.66 8.21
N THR A 437 -6.15 -17.71 9.25
CA THR A 437 -4.70 -17.77 9.03
C THR A 437 -4.31 -19.08 8.36
N ALA A 438 -4.84 -20.21 8.84
CA ALA A 438 -4.56 -21.52 8.28
C ALA A 438 -5.11 -21.70 6.86
N GLU A 439 -6.24 -21.05 6.54
CA GLU A 439 -6.79 -21.02 5.18
C GLU A 439 -5.96 -20.15 4.22
N THR A 440 -5.40 -19.05 4.73
CA THR A 440 -4.68 -18.05 3.90
C THR A 440 -3.19 -18.41 3.74
N ILE A 441 -2.57 -18.98 4.77
CA ILE A 441 -1.14 -19.37 4.74
C ILE A 441 -1.04 -20.88 4.92
N VAL A 442 -0.90 -21.58 3.81
CA VAL A 442 -0.80 -23.03 3.77
C VAL A 442 0.63 -23.43 3.41
N ASP A 443 1.25 -24.21 4.27
CA ASP A 443 2.61 -24.71 4.02
C ASP A 443 3.67 -23.61 3.73
N GLY A 444 3.49 -22.42 4.36
CA GLY A 444 4.37 -21.26 4.16
C GLY A 444 4.11 -20.49 2.86
N TRP A 445 3.07 -20.85 2.13
CA TRP A 445 2.58 -20.14 0.95
C TRP A 445 1.32 -19.34 1.30
N LEU A 446 1.35 -18.08 0.93
CA LEU A 446 0.20 -17.19 0.98
C LEU A 446 -0.68 -17.41 -0.25
N HIS A 447 -1.94 -17.74 -0.03
CA HIS A 447 -3.01 -17.70 -1.02
C HIS A 447 -3.47 -16.26 -1.19
N THR A 448 -3.19 -15.65 -2.33
CA THR A 448 -3.49 -14.24 -2.53
C THR A 448 -4.97 -13.98 -2.84
N GLY A 449 -5.67 -14.98 -3.36
CA GLY A 449 -7.02 -14.84 -3.90
C GLY A 449 -7.05 -14.08 -5.24
N ASP A 450 -5.90 -13.73 -5.80
CA ASP A 450 -5.78 -13.10 -7.10
C ASP A 450 -5.41 -14.15 -8.16
N LEU A 451 -5.97 -14.03 -9.36
CA LEU A 451 -5.70 -14.89 -10.50
C LEU A 451 -4.66 -14.25 -11.42
N GLY A 452 -3.76 -15.07 -11.94
CA GLY A 452 -2.74 -14.58 -12.84
C GLY A 452 -1.97 -15.70 -13.55
N ARG A 453 -0.94 -15.30 -14.28
CA ARG A 453 -0.02 -16.19 -14.98
C ARG A 453 1.39 -15.64 -14.95
N LEU A 454 2.38 -16.53 -15.03
CA LEU A 454 3.79 -16.18 -15.27
C LEU A 454 4.14 -16.47 -16.72
N ASP A 455 4.95 -15.60 -17.33
CA ASP A 455 5.56 -15.91 -18.63
C ASP A 455 6.92 -16.62 -18.47
N GLU A 456 7.58 -16.93 -19.60
CA GLU A 456 8.87 -17.63 -19.65
C GLU A 456 9.99 -16.83 -19.01
N ASP A 457 9.89 -15.50 -18.96
CA ASP A 457 10.86 -14.59 -18.35
C ASP A 457 10.56 -14.30 -16.87
N GLY A 458 9.49 -14.90 -16.32
CA GLY A 458 9.05 -14.76 -14.92
C GLY A 458 8.30 -13.47 -14.62
N PHE A 459 7.78 -12.78 -15.63
CA PHE A 459 6.87 -11.66 -15.40
C PHE A 459 5.49 -12.14 -14.98
N LEU A 460 4.96 -11.55 -13.92
CA LEU A 460 3.62 -11.81 -13.41
C LEU A 460 2.60 -10.90 -14.08
N TYR A 461 1.55 -11.50 -14.59
CA TYR A 461 0.37 -10.82 -15.14
C TYR A 461 -0.82 -11.16 -14.27
N ILE A 462 -1.38 -10.17 -13.59
CA ILE A 462 -2.61 -10.32 -12.81
C ILE A 462 -3.79 -10.21 -13.78
N THR A 463 -4.69 -11.17 -13.72
CA THR A 463 -5.88 -11.20 -14.58
C THR A 463 -7.07 -10.59 -13.86
N ASP A 464 -7.36 -11.03 -12.63
CA ASP A 464 -8.46 -10.50 -11.81
C ASP A 464 -8.35 -11.04 -10.36
N ARG A 465 -9.28 -10.64 -9.50
CA ARG A 465 -9.54 -11.34 -8.25
C ARG A 465 -10.48 -12.51 -8.47
N ALA A 466 -10.20 -13.65 -7.86
CA ALA A 466 -11.05 -14.82 -7.98
C ALA A 466 -12.51 -14.53 -7.58
N LYS A 467 -12.73 -13.63 -6.60
CA LYS A 467 -14.05 -13.24 -6.10
C LYS A 467 -14.75 -12.13 -6.89
N ASP A 468 -14.01 -11.39 -7.71
CA ASP A 468 -14.56 -10.31 -8.55
C ASP A 468 -14.88 -10.81 -9.97
N MET A 469 -14.39 -12.00 -10.36
CA MET A 469 -14.68 -12.64 -11.63
C MET A 469 -16.17 -12.98 -11.74
N VAL A 470 -16.79 -12.58 -12.84
CA VAL A 470 -18.22 -12.83 -13.11
C VAL A 470 -18.41 -14.16 -13.83
N LEU A 471 -19.19 -15.05 -13.24
CA LEU A 471 -19.53 -16.37 -13.82
C LEU A 471 -20.81 -16.28 -14.64
N ARG A 472 -20.67 -15.91 -15.92
CA ARG A 472 -21.82 -15.68 -16.81
C ARG A 472 -22.09 -16.85 -17.74
N GLY A 473 -23.09 -17.65 -17.42
CA GLY A 473 -23.52 -18.77 -18.29
C GLY A 473 -22.45 -19.85 -18.53
N GLY A 474 -21.53 -20.02 -17.57
CA GLY A 474 -20.42 -20.96 -17.68
C GLY A 474 -19.12 -20.34 -18.24
N GLU A 475 -19.18 -19.08 -18.66
CA GLU A 475 -18.00 -18.32 -19.11
C GLU A 475 -17.46 -17.43 -17.98
N ASN A 476 -16.13 -17.39 -17.85
CA ASN A 476 -15.45 -16.50 -16.93
C ASN A 476 -15.26 -15.13 -17.58
N VAL A 477 -15.84 -14.08 -16.99
CA VAL A 477 -15.62 -12.69 -17.38
C VAL A 477 -14.77 -12.01 -16.33
N TYR A 478 -13.59 -11.57 -16.72
CA TYR A 478 -12.66 -10.88 -15.86
C TYR A 478 -12.98 -9.39 -15.84
N CYS A 479 -13.35 -8.86 -14.68
CA CYS A 479 -13.73 -7.45 -14.53
C CYS A 479 -12.64 -6.50 -14.99
N ALA A 480 -11.38 -6.81 -14.69
CA ALA A 480 -10.24 -5.98 -15.07
C ALA A 480 -10.05 -5.88 -16.61
N GLU A 481 -10.37 -6.94 -17.37
CA GLU A 481 -10.33 -6.92 -18.83
C GLU A 481 -11.39 -5.97 -19.40
N VAL A 482 -12.60 -6.04 -18.85
CA VAL A 482 -13.70 -5.17 -19.27
C VAL A 482 -13.43 -3.71 -18.89
N GLU A 483 -12.95 -3.48 -17.68
CA GLU A 483 -12.52 -2.14 -17.23
C GLU A 483 -11.45 -1.55 -18.15
N ALA A 484 -10.42 -2.33 -18.50
CA ALA A 484 -9.37 -1.88 -19.41
C ALA A 484 -9.93 -1.44 -20.77
N ALA A 485 -10.90 -2.18 -21.33
CA ALA A 485 -11.56 -1.81 -22.58
C ALA A 485 -12.41 -0.54 -22.44
N ILE A 486 -13.11 -0.37 -21.32
CA ILE A 486 -13.90 0.84 -21.03
C ILE A 486 -12.98 2.07 -20.89
N TYR A 487 -11.83 1.95 -20.23
CA TYR A 487 -10.87 3.05 -20.05
C TYR A 487 -10.23 3.55 -21.36
N GLU A 488 -10.20 2.75 -22.40
CA GLU A 488 -9.69 3.20 -23.73
C GLU A 488 -10.67 4.19 -24.40
N HIS A 489 -11.94 4.24 -24.00
CA HIS A 489 -12.89 5.21 -24.54
C HIS A 489 -12.53 6.64 -24.07
N PRO A 490 -12.41 7.64 -24.98
CA PRO A 490 -11.91 8.98 -24.64
C PRO A 490 -12.78 9.73 -23.62
N ALA A 491 -14.09 9.56 -23.65
CA ALA A 491 -15.03 10.22 -22.75
C ALA A 491 -15.09 9.58 -21.35
N VAL A 492 -14.42 8.44 -21.11
CA VAL A 492 -14.44 7.77 -19.80
C VAL A 492 -13.36 8.34 -18.89
N TYR A 493 -13.77 8.74 -17.68
CA TYR A 493 -12.86 9.11 -16.60
C TYR A 493 -12.47 7.90 -15.75
N GLU A 494 -13.47 7.15 -15.25
CA GLU A 494 -13.26 5.93 -14.45
C GLU A 494 -14.40 4.94 -14.63
N ALA A 495 -14.11 3.66 -14.36
CA ALA A 495 -15.07 2.57 -14.47
C ALA A 495 -14.87 1.52 -13.39
N ALA A 496 -15.98 0.93 -12.94
CA ALA A 496 -16.01 -0.25 -12.08
C ALA A 496 -16.91 -1.31 -12.72
N VAL A 497 -16.38 -2.52 -12.89
CA VAL A 497 -17.11 -3.67 -13.42
C VAL A 497 -17.32 -4.69 -12.31
N TYR A 498 -18.51 -5.27 -12.22
CA TYR A 498 -18.91 -6.25 -11.20
C TYR A 498 -20.02 -7.17 -11.70
N GLY A 499 -20.21 -8.29 -11.00
CA GLY A 499 -21.27 -9.26 -11.31
C GLY A 499 -22.57 -8.96 -10.55
N LEU A 500 -23.69 -9.08 -11.22
CA LEU A 500 -25.03 -9.09 -10.60
C LEU A 500 -25.69 -10.46 -10.77
N PRO A 501 -26.48 -10.93 -9.80
CA PRO A 501 -27.22 -12.20 -9.94
C PRO A 501 -28.15 -12.17 -11.14
N HIS A 502 -28.16 -13.26 -11.91
CA HIS A 502 -29.05 -13.43 -13.06
C HIS A 502 -29.69 -14.83 -13.07
N GLU A 503 -31.01 -14.90 -13.16
CA GLU A 503 -31.78 -16.15 -12.99
C GLU A 503 -31.31 -17.30 -13.91
N ARG A 504 -30.99 -17.00 -15.16
CA ARG A 504 -30.63 -18.04 -16.16
C ARG A 504 -29.10 -18.20 -16.32
N LEU A 505 -28.33 -17.15 -16.12
CA LEU A 505 -26.90 -17.14 -16.41
C LEU A 505 -26.03 -17.33 -15.16
N GLY A 506 -26.62 -17.38 -13.98
CA GLY A 506 -25.91 -17.30 -12.70
C GLY A 506 -25.58 -15.85 -12.36
N GLU A 507 -24.74 -15.22 -13.16
CA GLU A 507 -24.43 -13.78 -13.06
C GLU A 507 -24.50 -13.10 -14.42
N GLU A 508 -24.68 -11.78 -14.41
CA GLU A 508 -24.51 -10.89 -15.56
C GLU A 508 -23.47 -9.80 -15.25
N VAL A 509 -22.87 -9.27 -16.30
CA VAL A 509 -21.86 -8.22 -16.16
C VAL A 509 -22.54 -6.86 -16.05
N ALA A 510 -22.21 -6.11 -15.00
CA ALA A 510 -22.63 -4.74 -14.79
C ALA A 510 -21.40 -3.81 -14.71
N ALA A 511 -21.59 -2.54 -15.04
CA ALA A 511 -20.55 -1.54 -14.85
C ALA A 511 -21.15 -0.17 -14.48
N THR A 512 -20.47 0.52 -13.56
CA THR A 512 -20.67 1.95 -13.31
C THR A 512 -19.53 2.72 -13.95
N VAL A 513 -19.85 3.69 -14.79
CA VAL A 513 -18.88 4.45 -15.58
C VAL A 513 -19.05 5.94 -15.33
N ARG A 514 -17.99 6.56 -14.85
CA ARG A 514 -17.92 8.02 -14.71
C ARG A 514 -17.43 8.63 -16.01
N VAL A 515 -18.25 9.51 -16.57
CA VAL A 515 -17.97 10.25 -17.80
C VAL A 515 -17.20 11.52 -17.43
N ARG A 516 -16.27 11.94 -18.30
CA ARG A 516 -15.50 13.17 -18.13
C ARG A 516 -16.42 14.38 -18.18
N GLU A 517 -16.08 15.41 -17.42
CA GLU A 517 -16.82 16.68 -17.42
C GLU A 517 -16.81 17.30 -18.84
N GLY A 518 -17.99 17.67 -19.31
CA GLY A 518 -18.17 18.23 -20.65
C GLY A 518 -18.29 17.23 -21.79
N GLU A 519 -18.05 15.93 -21.53
CA GLU A 519 -18.23 14.86 -22.52
C GLU A 519 -19.62 14.24 -22.42
N HIS A 520 -20.09 13.66 -23.54
CA HIS A 520 -21.36 12.94 -23.61
C HIS A 520 -21.13 11.51 -24.06
N LEU A 521 -21.51 10.58 -23.22
CA LEU A 521 -21.48 9.14 -23.51
C LEU A 521 -22.66 8.51 -22.79
N ASP A 522 -23.52 7.83 -23.54
CA ASP A 522 -24.61 7.03 -23.00
C ASP A 522 -24.28 5.52 -23.01
N ALA A 523 -25.15 4.73 -22.38
CA ALA A 523 -24.95 3.30 -22.26
C ALA A 523 -24.91 2.59 -23.62
N ASP A 524 -25.71 3.04 -24.60
CA ASP A 524 -25.78 2.39 -25.91
C ASP A 524 -24.54 2.72 -26.75
N GLY A 525 -24.06 3.95 -26.71
CA GLY A 525 -22.79 4.34 -27.35
C GLY A 525 -21.58 3.61 -26.78
N LEU A 526 -21.54 3.41 -25.44
CA LEU A 526 -20.48 2.61 -24.84
C LEU A 526 -20.59 1.13 -25.22
N ARG A 527 -21.78 0.52 -25.28
CA ARG A 527 -21.96 -0.86 -25.73
C ARG A 527 -21.52 -1.05 -27.20
N GLU A 528 -21.87 -0.12 -28.08
CA GLU A 528 -21.45 -0.15 -29.48
C GLU A 528 -19.91 -0.09 -29.57
N TYR A 529 -19.28 0.81 -28.81
CA TYR A 529 -17.82 0.89 -28.74
C TYR A 529 -17.21 -0.43 -28.27
N LEU A 530 -17.69 -0.98 -27.16
CA LEU A 530 -17.18 -2.23 -26.59
C LEU A 530 -17.41 -3.43 -27.51
N GLY A 531 -18.44 -3.42 -28.35
CA GLY A 531 -18.71 -4.46 -29.34
C GLY A 531 -17.58 -4.64 -30.37
N ASN A 532 -16.72 -3.63 -30.54
CA ASN A 532 -15.55 -3.72 -31.41
C ASN A 532 -14.27 -4.20 -30.67
N HIS A 533 -14.32 -4.30 -29.34
CA HIS A 533 -13.15 -4.59 -28.51
C HIS A 533 -13.29 -5.86 -27.67
N LEU A 534 -14.51 -6.29 -27.35
CA LEU A 534 -14.79 -7.42 -26.48
C LEU A 534 -15.75 -8.43 -27.14
N ALA A 535 -15.62 -9.69 -26.73
CA ALA A 535 -16.62 -10.70 -27.05
C ALA A 535 -17.97 -10.31 -26.43
N SER A 536 -19.08 -10.61 -27.11
CA SER A 536 -20.42 -10.15 -26.74
C SER A 536 -20.87 -10.55 -25.33
N PHE A 537 -20.40 -11.70 -24.83
CA PHE A 537 -20.73 -12.15 -23.48
C PHE A 537 -20.01 -11.38 -22.37
N LYS A 538 -18.93 -10.64 -22.70
CA LYS A 538 -18.17 -9.79 -21.77
C LYS A 538 -18.72 -8.37 -21.67
N ILE A 539 -19.54 -7.95 -22.66
CA ILE A 539 -20.07 -6.58 -22.68
C ILE A 539 -21.10 -6.43 -21.56
N PRO A 540 -20.98 -5.38 -20.72
CA PRO A 540 -21.93 -5.16 -19.65
C PRO A 540 -23.37 -5.01 -20.16
N SER A 541 -24.26 -5.86 -19.63
CA SER A 541 -25.70 -5.77 -19.90
C SER A 541 -26.32 -4.58 -19.15
N ARG A 542 -25.78 -4.26 -17.99
CA ARG A 542 -26.16 -3.05 -17.21
C ARG A 542 -25.02 -2.06 -17.18
N LEU A 543 -25.34 -0.81 -17.52
CA LEU A 543 -24.41 0.31 -17.55
C LEU A 543 -25.03 1.51 -16.83
N HIS A 544 -24.43 1.88 -15.70
CA HIS A 544 -24.76 3.10 -14.97
C HIS A 544 -23.78 4.20 -15.35
N MET A 545 -24.29 5.22 -16.03
CA MET A 545 -23.48 6.37 -16.45
C MET A 545 -23.64 7.48 -15.40
N THR A 546 -22.51 8.00 -14.88
CA THR A 546 -22.50 9.05 -13.87
C THR A 546 -21.42 10.09 -14.15
N THR A 547 -21.59 11.29 -13.62
CA THR A 547 -20.55 12.33 -13.53
C THR A 547 -19.98 12.44 -12.10
N SER A 548 -20.62 11.77 -11.13
CA SER A 548 -20.20 11.76 -9.73
C SER A 548 -19.01 10.84 -9.52
N GLU A 549 -18.22 11.12 -8.49
CA GLU A 549 -17.11 10.26 -8.07
C GLU A 549 -17.62 8.87 -7.63
N LEU A 550 -16.89 7.82 -8.03
CA LEU A 550 -17.20 6.48 -7.60
C LEU A 550 -16.71 6.24 -6.16
N PRO A 551 -17.41 5.42 -5.36
CA PRO A 551 -17.08 5.19 -3.96
C PRO A 551 -15.70 4.53 -3.81
N ARG A 552 -14.92 5.04 -2.85
CA ARG A 552 -13.56 4.57 -2.58
C ARG A 552 -13.31 4.40 -1.09
N ASN A 553 -12.45 3.47 -0.78
CA ASN A 553 -11.93 3.36 0.58
C ASN A 553 -10.85 4.42 0.86
N ALA A 554 -10.38 4.47 2.11
CA ALA A 554 -9.36 5.43 2.55
C ALA A 554 -8.03 5.36 1.79
N SER A 555 -7.68 4.20 1.22
CA SER A 555 -6.48 4.03 0.39
C SER A 555 -6.69 4.40 -1.08
N GLY A 556 -7.88 4.89 -1.45
CA GLY A 556 -8.23 5.26 -2.82
C GLY A 556 -8.70 4.11 -3.70
N LYS A 557 -8.85 2.89 -3.15
CA LYS A 557 -9.34 1.74 -3.89
C LYS A 557 -10.86 1.79 -4.03
N MET A 558 -11.36 1.51 -5.25
CA MET A 558 -12.78 1.51 -5.58
C MET A 558 -13.56 0.42 -4.82
N LEU A 559 -14.71 0.79 -4.28
CA LEU A 559 -15.59 -0.07 -3.50
C LEU A 559 -16.68 -0.69 -4.39
N LYS A 560 -16.30 -1.66 -5.23
CA LYS A 560 -17.21 -2.35 -6.16
C LYS A 560 -18.42 -2.97 -5.45
N ARG A 561 -18.25 -3.41 -4.21
CA ARG A 561 -19.35 -3.98 -3.42
C ARG A 561 -20.46 -2.96 -3.16
N GLU A 562 -20.12 -1.71 -2.83
CA GLU A 562 -21.12 -0.67 -2.61
C GLU A 562 -21.92 -0.36 -3.88
N LEU A 563 -21.23 -0.34 -5.04
CA LEU A 563 -21.88 -0.16 -6.34
C LEU A 563 -22.83 -1.33 -6.65
N ARG A 564 -22.36 -2.57 -6.44
CA ARG A 564 -23.19 -3.78 -6.61
C ARG A 564 -24.42 -3.77 -5.70
N ASP A 565 -24.23 -3.42 -4.41
CA ASP A 565 -25.32 -3.43 -3.44
C ASP A 565 -26.35 -2.33 -3.78
N SER A 566 -25.93 -1.18 -4.31
CA SER A 566 -26.80 -0.11 -4.82
C SER A 566 -27.69 -0.59 -5.98
N ASP A 567 -27.10 -1.25 -6.97
CA ASP A 567 -27.83 -1.82 -8.10
C ASP A 567 -28.85 -2.86 -7.67
N LEU A 568 -28.50 -3.70 -6.69
CA LEU A 568 -29.43 -4.71 -6.15
C LEU A 568 -30.61 -4.09 -5.39
N MET A 569 -30.43 -2.93 -4.75
CA MET A 569 -31.51 -2.18 -4.10
C MET A 569 -32.43 -1.54 -5.13
N GLU A 570 -31.90 -0.92 -6.18
CA GLU A 570 -32.69 -0.35 -7.27
C GLU A 570 -33.57 -1.43 -7.95
N ASP A 571 -33.05 -2.64 -8.12
CA ASP A 571 -33.82 -3.77 -8.67
C ASP A 571 -34.97 -4.23 -7.77
N GLN A 572 -34.85 -4.09 -6.45
CA GLN A 572 -35.91 -4.48 -5.51
C GLN A 572 -37.05 -3.45 -5.47
N ASP A 573 -36.74 -2.19 -5.75
CA ASP A 573 -37.73 -1.08 -5.78
C ASP A 573 -38.52 -1.04 -7.11
N LEU A 574 -38.04 -1.74 -8.16
CA LEU A 574 -38.76 -1.87 -9.43
C LEU A 574 -39.93 -2.83 -9.28
N THR A 575 -41.13 -2.38 -9.65
CA THR A 575 -42.32 -3.24 -9.66
C THR A 575 -42.20 -4.35 -10.72
N PRO A 576 -42.89 -5.52 -10.54
CA PRO A 576 -42.82 -6.64 -11.48
C PRO A 576 -43.16 -6.33 -12.95
N SER A 577 -43.78 -5.16 -13.20
CA SER A 577 -44.12 -4.67 -14.55
C SER A 577 -43.01 -3.81 -15.18
N GLN A 578 -41.95 -3.51 -14.44
CA GLN A 578 -40.79 -2.69 -14.85
C GLN A 578 -39.51 -3.52 -15.01
N ARG A 579 -39.56 -4.83 -14.68
CA ARG A 579 -38.49 -5.83 -14.86
C ARG A 579 -38.49 -6.44 -16.26
#